data_688ecc19ea2c6de8187b739c641e6c8f
#
_entry.id   688ecc19ea2c6de8187b739c641e6c8f
#
_cell.length_a   1.000
_cell.length_b   1.000
_cell.length_c   1.000
_cell.angle_alpha   90.00
_cell.angle_beta   90.00
_cell.angle_gamma   90.00
#
_symmetry.space_group_name_H-M   'P 1'
#
loop_
_entity.id
_entity.type
_entity.pdbx_description
1 polymer ?
#
loop_
_entity_poly.entity_id
_entity_poly.type
_entity_poly.pdbx_seq_one_letter_code
_entity_poly.pdbx_strand_id
1 'polypeptide(L)'
;WDPILDKFEEKNNCEVDLQIIPWDNYSEKFATAISAGEGPDVGYMYAEMYPQFIESGAVEDLTNYATKEDKEQSIYIKTSEMMGGMYGMPFQAANPGVLYYNKDILEKLGEKPPKTWEDFKRICKKATQDTDGDGKIDQWGLAQGWGAKTFGNLNWNWYPYLWQAGGDIFNDDLKSVKFNDKSGLEAANFLKELQAYVPEDSLSKDSNEMIESVFGPGKAAFTIMLSSAATSVFDESFPDLNWGFVTGLEDKKAATFGAVDHLSLMSSAKNKELAYKLIQHMLSVESMTEFHKAIPRAPITKGEPYQGDERFKEMVENDKNVYRPLVVGPHGVEIYEYLWKELQTMISGDKTPKQALDDAAKYSNDLLAQ
;
A
#
# COMPACT_ATOMS: atom_id res chain seq x y z
N TRP A 1 11.76 6.51 19.62
CA TRP A 1 10.59 7.03 20.35
C TRP A 1 10.95 7.59 21.73
N ASP A 2 11.97 7.06 22.42
CA ASP A 2 12.25 7.43 23.81
C ASP A 2 12.23 8.94 24.09
N PRO A 3 12.93 9.82 23.31
CA PRO A 3 12.91 11.25 23.61
C PRO A 3 11.53 11.93 23.45
N ILE A 4 10.64 11.31 22.66
CA ILE A 4 9.28 11.81 22.45
C ILE A 4 8.39 11.36 23.60
N LEU A 5 8.49 10.09 24.00
CA LEU A 5 7.68 9.52 25.06
C LEU A 5 8.06 10.06 26.44
N ASP A 6 9.37 10.21 26.73
CA ASP A 6 9.87 10.81 27.98
C ASP A 6 9.22 12.17 28.27
N LYS A 7 9.09 13.04 27.23
CA LYS A 7 8.44 14.34 27.37
C LYS A 7 6.95 14.24 27.71
N PHE A 8 6.28 13.23 27.15
CA PHE A 8 4.87 12.99 27.45
C PHE A 8 4.69 12.47 28.87
N GLU A 9 5.53 11.54 29.30
CA GLU A 9 5.52 10.94 30.64
C GLU A 9 5.75 11.97 31.74
N GLU A 10 6.78 12.80 31.59
CA GLU A 10 7.07 13.92 32.52
C GLU A 10 5.90 14.87 32.65
N LYS A 11 5.30 15.26 31.52
CA LYS A 11 4.19 16.22 31.49
C LYS A 11 2.91 15.69 32.11
N ASN A 12 2.65 14.38 31.98
CA ASN A 12 1.38 13.77 32.38
C ASN A 12 1.51 12.87 33.64
N ASN A 13 2.72 12.75 34.21
CA ASN A 13 3.01 11.89 35.34
C ASN A 13 2.49 10.45 35.13
N CYS A 14 2.89 9.85 34.04
CA CYS A 14 2.53 8.47 33.64
C CYS A 14 3.75 7.76 33.07
N GLU A 15 3.61 6.49 32.78
CA GLU A 15 4.59 5.65 32.07
C GLU A 15 3.95 5.12 30.79
N VAL A 16 4.72 5.05 29.70
CA VAL A 16 4.30 4.53 28.39
C VAL A 16 5.09 3.26 28.08
N ASP A 17 4.44 2.12 28.12
CA ASP A 17 5.03 0.84 27.68
C ASP A 17 4.94 0.72 26.15
N LEU A 18 6.04 1.02 25.45
CA LEU A 18 6.15 0.90 24.00
C LEU A 18 6.50 -0.51 23.58
N GLN A 19 5.58 -1.19 22.90
CA GLN A 19 5.81 -2.51 22.33
C GLN A 19 6.01 -2.45 20.81
N ILE A 20 7.17 -2.86 20.33
CA ILE A 20 7.50 -2.95 18.91
C ILE A 20 7.36 -4.41 18.46
N ILE A 21 6.44 -4.67 17.53
CA ILE A 21 6.15 -6.01 17.04
C ILE A 21 6.59 -6.09 15.57
N PRO A 22 7.41 -7.10 15.18
CA PRO A 22 7.78 -7.33 13.78
C PRO A 22 6.55 -7.57 12.88
N TRP A 23 6.60 -7.08 11.65
CA TRP A 23 5.52 -7.16 10.68
C TRP A 23 4.97 -8.58 10.45
N ASP A 24 5.85 -9.58 10.38
CA ASP A 24 5.47 -10.97 10.11
C ASP A 24 4.44 -11.53 11.09
N ASN A 25 4.40 -10.99 12.31
CA ASN A 25 3.53 -11.45 13.39
C ASN A 25 2.60 -10.34 13.92
N TYR A 26 2.60 -9.16 13.29
CA TYR A 26 1.94 -7.99 13.84
C TYR A 26 0.43 -8.21 14.00
N SER A 27 -0.28 -8.53 12.91
CA SER A 27 -1.74 -8.72 12.91
C SER A 27 -2.19 -9.81 13.86
N GLU A 28 -1.48 -10.94 13.88
CA GLU A 28 -1.84 -12.09 14.73
C GLU A 28 -1.66 -11.76 16.21
N LYS A 29 -0.53 -11.17 16.59
CA LYS A 29 -0.26 -10.77 17.97
C LYS A 29 -1.23 -9.69 18.45
N PHE A 30 -1.51 -8.70 17.57
CA PHE A 30 -2.43 -7.63 17.89
C PHE A 30 -3.85 -8.17 18.12
N ALA A 31 -4.36 -9.02 17.22
CA ALA A 31 -5.66 -9.66 17.36
C ALA A 31 -5.75 -10.55 18.60
N THR A 32 -4.69 -11.31 18.91
CA THR A 32 -4.62 -12.17 20.09
C THR A 32 -4.67 -11.36 21.37
N ALA A 33 -3.89 -10.28 21.48
CA ALA A 33 -3.88 -9.41 22.65
C ALA A 33 -5.26 -8.76 22.88
N ILE A 34 -5.90 -8.26 21.82
CA ILE A 34 -7.25 -7.68 21.91
C ILE A 34 -8.26 -8.74 22.37
N SER A 35 -8.22 -9.94 21.81
CA SER A 35 -9.13 -11.03 22.16
C SER A 35 -8.96 -11.50 23.61
N ALA A 36 -7.75 -11.40 24.15
CA ALA A 36 -7.44 -11.70 25.55
C ALA A 36 -7.82 -10.56 26.52
N GLY A 37 -8.21 -9.39 26.00
CA GLY A 37 -8.44 -8.19 26.84
C GLY A 37 -7.15 -7.52 27.33
N GLU A 38 -6.02 -7.84 26.71
CA GLU A 38 -4.66 -7.34 26.98
C GLU A 38 -4.15 -6.45 25.84
N GLY A 39 -5.03 -5.92 25.01
CA GLY A 39 -4.71 -5.02 23.92
C GLY A 39 -4.10 -3.70 24.41
N PRO A 40 -3.39 -2.95 23.55
CA PRO A 40 -2.83 -1.65 23.91
C PRO A 40 -3.91 -0.59 24.14
N ASP A 41 -3.55 0.52 24.79
CA ASP A 41 -4.43 1.71 24.88
C ASP A 41 -4.41 2.49 23.54
N VAL A 42 -3.26 2.52 22.85
CA VAL A 42 -3.07 3.11 21.52
C VAL A 42 -2.44 2.07 20.60
N GLY A 43 -3.09 1.80 19.47
CA GLY A 43 -2.61 0.84 18.48
C GLY A 43 -2.21 1.50 17.16
N TYR A 44 -1.11 1.03 16.57
CA TYR A 44 -0.79 1.31 15.18
C TYR A 44 -1.65 0.44 14.26
N MET A 45 -2.29 1.03 13.26
CA MET A 45 -3.18 0.31 12.36
C MET A 45 -3.00 0.74 10.90
N TYR A 46 -2.94 -0.24 10.01
CA TYR A 46 -2.98 -0.05 8.56
C TYR A 46 -4.36 -0.44 7.99
N ALA A 47 -4.66 0.01 6.78
CA ALA A 47 -6.02 -0.03 6.22
C ALA A 47 -6.67 -1.43 6.28
N GLU A 48 -5.93 -2.48 5.96
CA GLU A 48 -6.44 -3.84 5.88
C GLU A 48 -6.84 -4.43 7.26
N MET A 49 -6.33 -3.89 8.35
CA MET A 49 -6.69 -4.34 9.70
C MET A 49 -8.04 -3.80 10.17
N TYR A 50 -8.41 -2.60 9.73
CA TYR A 50 -9.56 -1.88 10.30
C TYR A 50 -10.89 -2.63 10.28
N PRO A 51 -11.29 -3.32 9.19
CA PRO A 51 -12.62 -3.91 9.11
C PRO A 51 -12.95 -4.79 10.33
N GLN A 52 -12.09 -5.74 10.65
CA GLN A 52 -12.32 -6.68 11.75
C GLN A 52 -12.38 -6.01 13.13
N PHE A 53 -11.57 -4.95 13.34
CA PHE A 53 -11.51 -4.28 14.64
C PHE A 53 -12.63 -3.24 14.82
N ILE A 54 -13.09 -2.63 13.74
CA ILE A 54 -14.28 -1.77 13.75
C ILE A 54 -15.54 -2.64 14.00
N GLU A 55 -15.70 -3.73 13.27
CA GLU A 55 -16.84 -4.65 13.39
C GLU A 55 -16.93 -5.29 14.78
N SER A 56 -15.78 -5.65 15.35
CA SER A 56 -15.74 -6.18 16.73
C SER A 56 -15.89 -5.12 17.83
N GLY A 57 -15.92 -3.83 17.47
CA GLY A 57 -15.96 -2.73 18.43
C GLY A 57 -14.68 -2.54 19.24
N ALA A 58 -13.55 -3.08 18.76
CA ALA A 58 -12.26 -2.99 19.46
C ALA A 58 -11.57 -1.63 19.29
N VAL A 59 -11.94 -0.85 18.28
CA VAL A 59 -11.43 0.49 18.02
C VAL A 59 -12.48 1.53 18.38
N GLU A 60 -12.06 2.59 19.08
CA GLU A 60 -12.94 3.69 19.49
C GLU A 60 -13.19 4.65 18.32
N ASP A 61 -14.46 5.10 18.19
CA ASP A 61 -14.78 6.18 17.25
C ASP A 61 -14.28 7.53 17.80
N LEU A 62 -13.35 8.12 17.09
CA LEU A 62 -12.70 9.37 17.44
C LEU A 62 -13.51 10.64 17.10
N THR A 63 -14.71 10.51 16.57
CA THR A 63 -15.54 11.65 16.14
C THR A 63 -15.69 12.70 17.25
N ASN A 64 -15.82 12.27 18.50
CA ASN A 64 -15.97 13.12 19.66
C ASN A 64 -14.64 13.45 20.40
N TYR A 65 -13.55 12.77 20.07
CA TYR A 65 -12.22 13.03 20.64
C TYR A 65 -11.43 14.01 19.81
N ALA A 66 -11.44 13.81 18.48
CA ALA A 66 -10.65 14.64 17.56
C ALA A 66 -11.20 16.07 17.51
N THR A 67 -10.37 17.00 17.99
CA THR A 67 -10.70 18.43 17.97
C THR A 67 -10.67 18.98 16.55
N LYS A 68 -11.21 20.19 16.38
CA LYS A 68 -11.11 20.90 15.09
C LYS A 68 -9.66 21.14 14.70
N GLU A 69 -8.80 21.44 15.67
CA GLU A 69 -7.37 21.67 15.46
C GLU A 69 -6.67 20.40 15.00
N ASP A 70 -6.91 19.24 15.64
CA ASP A 70 -6.36 17.95 15.22
C ASP A 70 -6.68 17.64 13.76
N LYS A 71 -7.94 17.89 13.36
CA LYS A 71 -8.41 17.65 11.98
C LYS A 71 -7.80 18.64 10.98
N GLU A 72 -7.64 19.91 11.35
CA GLU A 72 -7.06 20.94 10.49
C GLU A 72 -5.56 20.79 10.31
N GLN A 73 -4.85 20.28 11.31
CA GLN A 73 -3.40 20.07 11.24
C GLN A 73 -3.03 18.82 10.44
N SER A 74 -3.83 17.78 10.46
CA SER A 74 -3.54 16.56 9.70
C SER A 74 -3.68 16.76 8.19
N ILE A 75 -2.66 16.36 7.44
CA ILE A 75 -2.65 16.44 5.96
C ILE A 75 -3.60 15.42 5.34
N TYR A 76 -3.70 14.23 5.94
CA TYR A 76 -4.44 13.09 5.39
C TYR A 76 -5.71 12.74 6.17
N ILE A 77 -6.30 13.69 6.88
CA ILE A 77 -7.42 13.48 7.81
C ILE A 77 -8.61 12.71 7.19
N LYS A 78 -8.85 12.86 5.91
CA LYS A 78 -9.93 12.14 5.21
C LYS A 78 -9.77 10.63 5.23
N THR A 79 -8.56 10.12 5.40
CA THR A 79 -8.31 8.67 5.50
C THR A 79 -8.76 8.08 6.84
N SER A 80 -9.05 8.93 7.82
CA SER A 80 -9.60 8.53 9.12
C SER A 80 -11.09 8.18 9.04
N GLU A 81 -11.78 8.66 8.00
CA GLU A 81 -13.21 8.40 7.78
C GLU A 81 -13.37 7.01 7.14
N MET A 82 -13.83 6.05 7.92
CA MET A 82 -13.96 4.65 7.54
C MET A 82 -15.29 4.10 8.09
N MET A 83 -15.99 3.30 7.29
CA MET A 83 -17.19 2.56 7.73
C MET A 83 -18.19 3.40 8.55
N GLY A 84 -18.32 4.68 8.21
CA GLY A 84 -19.30 5.61 8.83
C GLY A 84 -18.84 6.30 10.12
N GLY A 85 -17.59 6.09 10.57
CA GLY A 85 -16.99 6.75 11.74
C GLY A 85 -15.60 7.28 11.47
N MET A 86 -14.91 7.73 12.50
CA MET A 86 -13.51 8.16 12.46
C MET A 86 -12.70 7.28 13.41
N TYR A 87 -11.85 6.38 12.90
CA TYR A 87 -11.26 5.32 13.71
C TYR A 87 -9.75 5.41 13.93
N GLY A 88 -9.10 6.46 13.47
CA GLY A 88 -7.68 6.68 13.72
C GLY A 88 -7.22 8.05 13.30
N MET A 89 -6.08 8.47 13.79
CA MET A 89 -5.39 9.68 13.37
C MET A 89 -4.23 9.31 12.44
N PRO A 90 -4.11 9.95 11.25
CA PRO A 90 -3.00 9.67 10.34
C PRO A 90 -1.65 9.82 11.03
N PHE A 91 -0.82 8.80 10.93
CA PHE A 91 0.47 8.72 11.62
C PHE A 91 1.63 8.53 10.64
N GLN A 92 1.50 7.62 9.71
CA GLN A 92 2.47 7.43 8.64
C GLN A 92 1.77 7.58 7.30
N ALA A 93 2.26 8.49 6.48
CA ALA A 93 1.78 8.63 5.13
C ALA A 93 2.88 8.30 4.14
N ALA A 94 2.39 7.84 3.02
CA ALA A 94 3.09 7.73 1.77
C ALA A 94 4.41 6.95 1.81
N ASN A 95 4.27 5.73 1.58
CA ASN A 95 5.21 4.92 0.88
C ASN A 95 4.49 4.55 -0.43
N PRO A 96 4.29 5.50 -1.37
CA PRO A 96 3.49 5.22 -2.54
C PRO A 96 4.11 4.12 -3.37
N GLY A 97 3.27 3.30 -3.98
CA GLY A 97 3.69 2.41 -5.04
C GLY A 97 4.12 3.25 -6.24
N VAL A 98 5.31 2.99 -6.75
CA VAL A 98 5.83 3.64 -7.95
C VAL A 98 6.28 2.60 -8.97
N LEU A 99 6.20 2.95 -10.23
CA LEU A 99 6.76 2.13 -11.30
C LEU A 99 8.24 2.50 -11.47
N TYR A 100 9.13 1.65 -10.98
CA TYR A 100 10.56 1.76 -11.24
C TYR A 100 10.91 1.26 -12.63
N TYR A 101 11.89 1.90 -13.25
CA TYR A 101 12.43 1.47 -14.55
C TYR A 101 13.96 1.45 -14.57
N ASN A 102 14.50 0.50 -15.31
CA ASN A 102 15.92 0.43 -15.58
C ASN A 102 16.26 1.37 -16.75
N LYS A 103 17.05 2.42 -16.47
CA LYS A 103 17.43 3.44 -17.46
C LYS A 103 18.26 2.87 -18.60
N ASP A 104 19.16 1.94 -18.28
CA ASP A 104 20.08 1.37 -19.29
C ASP A 104 19.33 0.50 -20.29
N ILE A 105 18.31 -0.25 -19.83
CA ILE A 105 17.44 -1.02 -20.72
C ILE A 105 16.62 -0.08 -21.60
N LEU A 106 15.98 0.96 -21.01
CA LEU A 106 15.19 1.91 -21.79
C LEU A 106 16.03 2.64 -22.83
N GLU A 107 17.24 3.07 -22.47
CA GLU A 107 18.19 3.73 -23.38
C GLU A 107 18.58 2.81 -24.55
N LYS A 108 18.94 1.56 -24.28
CA LYS A 108 19.24 0.55 -25.31
C LYS A 108 18.07 0.34 -26.28
N LEU A 109 16.83 0.40 -25.79
CA LEU A 109 15.62 0.25 -26.57
C LEU A 109 15.21 1.54 -27.32
N GLY A 110 15.86 2.68 -27.02
CA GLY A 110 15.47 4.00 -27.53
C GLY A 110 14.12 4.48 -26.99
N GLU A 111 13.74 4.06 -25.77
CA GLU A 111 12.47 4.37 -25.16
C GLU A 111 12.60 5.41 -24.04
N LYS A 112 11.51 6.13 -23.81
CA LYS A 112 11.35 7.01 -22.66
C LYS A 112 10.51 6.31 -21.58
N PRO A 113 10.57 6.77 -20.30
CA PRO A 113 9.68 6.27 -19.27
C PRO A 113 8.22 6.33 -19.71
N PRO A 114 7.44 5.26 -19.45
CA PRO A 114 6.04 5.19 -19.89
C PRO A 114 5.17 6.19 -19.13
N LYS A 115 4.14 6.69 -19.82
CA LYS A 115 3.09 7.51 -19.19
C LYS A 115 1.76 6.79 -19.16
N THR A 116 1.49 5.97 -20.19
CA THR A 116 0.22 5.28 -20.39
C THR A 116 0.39 3.77 -20.34
N TRP A 117 -0.73 3.05 -20.20
CA TRP A 117 -0.77 1.60 -20.33
C TRP A 117 -0.21 1.10 -21.67
N GLU A 118 -0.51 1.84 -22.74
CA GLU A 118 -0.03 1.50 -24.09
C GLU A 118 1.49 1.60 -24.18
N ASP A 119 2.08 2.70 -23.68
CA ASP A 119 3.53 2.85 -23.60
C ASP A 119 4.17 1.74 -22.78
N PHE A 120 3.62 1.47 -21.60
CA PHE A 120 4.15 0.47 -20.68
C PHE A 120 4.15 -0.93 -21.32
N LYS A 121 3.02 -1.37 -21.86
CA LYS A 121 2.91 -2.67 -22.54
C LYS A 121 3.84 -2.77 -23.75
N ARG A 122 3.94 -1.71 -24.54
CA ARG A 122 4.83 -1.65 -25.71
C ARG A 122 6.28 -1.81 -25.30
N ILE A 123 6.72 -1.11 -24.24
CA ILE A 123 8.10 -1.20 -23.75
C ILE A 123 8.35 -2.58 -23.11
N CYS A 124 7.43 -3.09 -22.30
CA CYS A 124 7.54 -4.44 -21.74
C CYS A 124 7.74 -5.49 -22.83
N LYS A 125 6.97 -5.42 -23.92
CA LYS A 125 7.12 -6.32 -25.07
C LYS A 125 8.50 -6.19 -25.73
N LYS A 126 9.01 -4.98 -25.93
CA LYS A 126 10.33 -4.76 -26.51
C LYS A 126 11.47 -5.22 -25.59
N ALA A 127 11.29 -5.08 -24.28
CA ALA A 127 12.31 -5.45 -23.31
C ALA A 127 12.40 -6.95 -23.05
N THR A 128 11.34 -7.71 -23.36
CA THR A 128 11.34 -9.18 -23.18
C THR A 128 12.09 -9.82 -24.35
N GLN A 129 13.34 -10.21 -24.11
CA GLN A 129 14.28 -10.65 -25.12
C GLN A 129 15.18 -11.79 -24.65
N ASP A 130 15.65 -12.55 -25.61
CA ASP A 130 16.84 -13.40 -25.53
C ASP A 130 18.04 -12.50 -25.93
N THR A 131 18.86 -12.09 -24.97
CA THR A 131 19.94 -11.10 -25.21
C THR A 131 21.26 -11.75 -25.56
N ASP A 132 21.45 -13.04 -25.26
CA ASP A 132 22.67 -13.79 -25.55
C ASP A 132 22.53 -14.79 -26.73
N GLY A 133 21.30 -15.02 -27.23
CA GLY A 133 21.01 -15.82 -28.40
C GLY A 133 20.97 -17.33 -28.15
N ASP A 134 20.77 -17.75 -26.90
CA ASP A 134 20.69 -19.18 -26.52
C ASP A 134 19.31 -19.79 -26.77
N GLY A 135 18.34 -19.00 -27.18
CA GLY A 135 16.95 -19.38 -27.43
C GLY A 135 16.02 -19.27 -26.21
N LYS A 136 16.51 -18.70 -25.10
CA LYS A 136 15.74 -18.47 -23.88
C LYS A 136 15.66 -16.98 -23.58
N ILE A 137 14.54 -16.58 -23.00
CA ILE A 137 14.39 -15.19 -22.51
C ILE A 137 15.21 -15.04 -21.23
N ASP A 138 16.11 -14.05 -21.23
CA ASP A 138 16.98 -13.70 -20.11
C ASP A 138 16.82 -12.24 -19.67
N GLN A 139 16.12 -11.42 -20.46
CA GLN A 139 15.69 -10.07 -20.11
C GLN A 139 14.17 -9.95 -20.22
N TRP A 140 13.54 -9.37 -19.21
CA TRP A 140 12.08 -9.30 -19.07
C TRP A 140 11.56 -7.88 -19.12
N GLY A 141 10.30 -7.72 -19.52
CA GLY A 141 9.61 -6.43 -19.47
C GLY A 141 9.30 -6.01 -18.05
N LEU A 142 8.82 -6.92 -17.22
CA LEU A 142 8.31 -6.62 -15.88
C LEU A 142 8.76 -7.69 -14.87
N ALA A 143 9.34 -7.27 -13.77
CA ALA A 143 9.57 -8.10 -12.59
C ALA A 143 8.39 -7.91 -11.63
N GLN A 144 7.47 -8.86 -11.61
CA GLN A 144 6.25 -8.85 -10.79
C GLN A 144 6.01 -10.24 -10.19
N GLY A 145 5.80 -10.32 -8.89
CA GLY A 145 5.57 -11.56 -8.16
C GLY A 145 4.13 -11.71 -7.67
N TRP A 146 3.60 -12.94 -7.74
CA TRP A 146 2.26 -13.32 -7.29
C TRP A 146 2.26 -14.41 -6.22
N GLY A 147 3.43 -14.92 -5.83
CA GLY A 147 3.61 -15.99 -4.84
C GLY A 147 3.48 -15.55 -3.38
N ALA A 148 3.12 -14.29 -3.14
CA ALA A 148 2.95 -13.79 -1.78
C ALA A 148 1.86 -14.55 -1.02
N LYS A 149 2.09 -14.71 0.26
CA LYS A 149 1.13 -15.34 1.17
C LYS A 149 0.00 -14.40 1.59
N THR A 150 0.05 -13.14 1.21
CA THR A 150 -0.90 -12.11 1.61
C THR A 150 -1.47 -11.37 0.40
N PHE A 151 -2.73 -10.99 0.48
CA PHE A 151 -3.41 -10.15 -0.51
C PHE A 151 -2.83 -8.72 -0.60
N GLY A 152 -1.94 -8.32 0.31
CA GLY A 152 -1.29 -6.99 0.29
C GLY A 152 -0.56 -6.67 -1.02
N ASN A 153 -0.10 -7.68 -1.76
CA ASN A 153 0.48 -7.49 -3.09
C ASN A 153 -0.49 -6.89 -4.12
N LEU A 154 -1.80 -6.93 -3.88
CA LEU A 154 -2.77 -6.24 -4.73
C LEU A 154 -2.56 -4.73 -4.74
N ASN A 155 -1.97 -4.16 -3.67
CA ASN A 155 -1.69 -2.73 -3.52
C ASN A 155 -0.84 -2.16 -4.67
N TRP A 156 0.07 -2.97 -5.24
CA TRP A 156 0.90 -2.55 -6.38
C TRP A 156 0.68 -3.38 -7.63
N ASN A 157 0.14 -4.60 -7.53
CA ASN A 157 -0.04 -5.48 -8.67
C ASN A 157 -1.42 -5.41 -9.32
N TRP A 158 -2.45 -4.89 -8.63
CA TRP A 158 -3.82 -4.86 -9.13
C TRP A 158 -4.55 -3.53 -8.93
N TYR A 159 -4.62 -3.00 -7.71
CA TYR A 159 -5.42 -1.80 -7.42
C TYR A 159 -5.04 -0.57 -8.27
N PRO A 160 -3.76 -0.28 -8.53
CA PRO A 160 -3.42 0.82 -9.42
C PRO A 160 -4.09 0.69 -10.79
N TYR A 161 -4.08 -0.49 -11.39
CA TYR A 161 -4.72 -0.70 -12.69
C TYR A 161 -6.24 -0.54 -12.63
N LEU A 162 -6.89 -1.08 -11.59
CA LEU A 162 -8.32 -0.89 -11.36
C LEU A 162 -8.68 0.60 -11.29
N TRP A 163 -7.92 1.37 -10.51
CA TRP A 163 -8.17 2.80 -10.36
C TRP A 163 -7.82 3.61 -11.61
N GLN A 164 -6.76 3.27 -12.32
CA GLN A 164 -6.38 3.88 -13.60
C GLN A 164 -7.48 3.68 -14.66
N ALA A 165 -8.12 2.51 -14.69
CA ALA A 165 -9.28 2.22 -15.51
C ALA A 165 -10.58 2.90 -15.02
N GLY A 166 -10.53 3.68 -13.94
CA GLY A 166 -11.69 4.40 -13.40
C GLY A 166 -12.60 3.56 -12.51
N GLY A 167 -12.19 2.34 -12.16
CA GLY A 167 -12.91 1.45 -11.25
C GLY A 167 -12.64 1.71 -9.76
N ASP A 168 -13.31 0.95 -8.92
CA ASP A 168 -13.09 0.88 -7.48
C ASP A 168 -13.46 -0.51 -6.95
N ILE A 169 -13.11 -0.80 -5.68
CA ILE A 169 -13.35 -2.11 -5.07
C ILE A 169 -14.83 -2.23 -4.66
N PHE A 170 -15.33 -1.24 -3.93
CA PHE A 170 -16.71 -1.18 -3.43
C PHE A 170 -17.54 -0.13 -4.18
N ASN A 171 -18.84 -0.27 -4.13
CA ASN A 171 -19.77 0.84 -4.37
C ASN A 171 -19.71 1.82 -3.20
N ASP A 172 -20.16 3.06 -3.41
CA ASP A 172 -20.02 4.16 -2.45
C ASP A 172 -20.71 3.89 -1.10
N ASP A 173 -21.74 3.03 -1.10
CA ASP A 173 -22.48 2.63 0.10
C ASP A 173 -21.82 1.45 0.86
N LEU A 174 -20.73 0.91 0.36
CA LEU A 174 -19.99 -0.26 0.89
C LEU A 174 -20.84 -1.55 1.03
N LYS A 175 -22.03 -1.60 0.42
CA LYS A 175 -22.94 -2.76 0.50
C LYS A 175 -22.75 -3.79 -0.60
N SER A 176 -21.94 -3.46 -1.57
CA SER A 176 -21.60 -4.35 -2.67
C SER A 176 -20.26 -3.97 -3.28
N VAL A 177 -19.62 -4.95 -3.91
CA VAL A 177 -18.38 -4.70 -4.67
C VAL A 177 -18.73 -4.30 -6.10
N LYS A 178 -17.79 -3.59 -6.77
CA LYS A 178 -17.92 -3.20 -8.17
C LYS A 178 -16.71 -3.50 -9.03
N PHE A 179 -15.71 -4.15 -8.49
CA PHE A 179 -14.48 -4.47 -9.23
C PHE A 179 -14.68 -5.44 -10.40
N ASN A 180 -15.87 -6.03 -10.58
CA ASN A 180 -16.21 -6.85 -11.76
C ASN A 180 -16.98 -6.07 -12.85
N ASP A 181 -17.05 -4.74 -12.75
CA ASP A 181 -17.62 -3.87 -13.78
C ASP A 181 -16.71 -3.77 -15.02
N LYS A 182 -17.09 -2.90 -15.96
CA LYS A 182 -16.30 -2.67 -17.18
C LYS A 182 -14.85 -2.26 -16.87
N SER A 183 -14.64 -1.40 -15.88
CA SER A 183 -13.31 -0.91 -15.50
C SER A 183 -12.44 -2.01 -14.87
N GLY A 184 -13.05 -2.83 -13.99
CA GLY A 184 -12.36 -3.98 -13.44
C GLY A 184 -11.99 -5.01 -14.49
N LEU A 185 -12.87 -5.27 -15.46
CA LEU A 185 -12.57 -6.17 -16.57
C LEU A 185 -11.46 -5.64 -17.49
N GLU A 186 -11.42 -4.33 -17.76
CA GLU A 186 -10.32 -3.68 -18.49
C GLU A 186 -8.99 -3.89 -17.74
N ALA A 187 -8.97 -3.63 -16.44
CA ALA A 187 -7.79 -3.81 -15.59
C ALA A 187 -7.31 -5.28 -15.53
N ALA A 188 -8.24 -6.23 -15.40
CA ALA A 188 -7.91 -7.66 -15.37
C ALA A 188 -7.37 -8.17 -16.71
N ASN A 189 -7.91 -7.69 -17.82
CA ASN A 189 -7.37 -8.01 -19.15
C ASN A 189 -5.96 -7.44 -19.31
N PHE A 190 -5.74 -6.18 -18.91
CA PHE A 190 -4.42 -5.56 -18.97
C PHE A 190 -3.39 -6.32 -18.11
N LEU A 191 -3.74 -6.66 -16.87
CA LEU A 191 -2.90 -7.50 -16.01
C LEU A 191 -2.54 -8.83 -16.66
N LYS A 192 -3.54 -9.51 -17.26
CA LYS A 192 -3.32 -10.78 -17.95
C LYS A 192 -2.40 -10.64 -19.16
N GLU A 193 -2.53 -9.58 -19.92
CA GLU A 193 -1.65 -9.30 -21.06
C GLU A 193 -0.18 -9.06 -20.63
N LEU A 194 0.03 -8.41 -19.48
CA LEU A 194 1.36 -8.16 -18.94
C LEU A 194 2.10 -9.46 -18.55
N GLN A 195 1.37 -10.54 -18.24
CA GLN A 195 2.00 -11.81 -17.86
C GLN A 195 2.86 -12.44 -18.97
N ALA A 196 2.67 -12.04 -20.22
CA ALA A 196 3.55 -12.44 -21.32
C ALA A 196 4.97 -11.84 -21.22
N TYR A 197 5.19 -10.87 -20.34
CA TYR A 197 6.44 -10.12 -20.17
C TYR A 197 7.08 -10.28 -18.78
N VAL A 198 6.54 -11.20 -17.98
CA VAL A 198 6.98 -11.53 -16.62
C VAL A 198 7.66 -12.91 -16.63
N PRO A 199 8.70 -13.16 -15.80
CA PRO A 199 9.30 -14.48 -15.66
C PRO A 199 8.27 -15.58 -15.33
N GLU A 200 8.49 -16.77 -15.87
CA GLU A 200 7.57 -17.92 -15.71
C GLU A 200 7.35 -18.33 -14.24
N ASP A 201 8.33 -18.10 -13.38
CA ASP A 201 8.29 -18.42 -11.95
C ASP A 201 7.62 -17.35 -11.07
N SER A 202 7.03 -16.31 -11.67
CA SER A 202 6.35 -15.19 -10.98
C SER A 202 5.22 -15.63 -10.04
N LEU A 203 4.53 -16.73 -10.33
CA LEU A 203 3.49 -17.27 -9.47
C LEU A 203 4.02 -17.92 -8.17
N SER A 204 5.29 -18.29 -8.13
CA SER A 204 5.94 -18.89 -6.97
C SER A 204 6.79 -17.94 -6.15
N LYS A 205 7.05 -16.74 -6.67
CA LYS A 205 7.85 -15.71 -6.04
C LYS A 205 7.01 -14.50 -5.62
N ASP A 206 7.35 -13.89 -4.51
CA ASP A 206 6.79 -12.59 -4.15
C ASP A 206 7.49 -11.43 -4.88
N SER A 207 7.00 -10.21 -4.67
CA SER A 207 7.57 -9.03 -5.33
C SER A 207 8.98 -8.70 -4.86
N ASN A 208 9.36 -8.98 -3.62
CA ASN A 208 10.72 -8.76 -3.13
C ASN A 208 11.69 -9.75 -3.78
N GLU A 209 11.31 -11.04 -3.85
CA GLU A 209 12.09 -12.08 -4.53
C GLU A 209 12.29 -11.76 -6.01
N MET A 210 11.28 -11.17 -6.67
CA MET A 210 11.39 -10.72 -8.07
C MET A 210 12.32 -9.51 -8.21
N ILE A 211 12.32 -8.60 -7.24
CA ILE A 211 13.29 -7.50 -7.22
C ILE A 211 14.70 -8.03 -7.07
N GLU A 212 14.93 -8.89 -6.08
CA GLU A 212 16.27 -9.45 -5.77
C GLU A 212 16.85 -10.31 -6.90
N SER A 213 16.01 -11.10 -7.58
CA SER A 213 16.47 -12.07 -8.58
C SER A 213 16.42 -11.54 -10.02
N VAL A 214 15.63 -10.51 -10.31
CA VAL A 214 15.36 -10.08 -11.69
C VAL A 214 15.61 -8.57 -11.89
N PHE A 215 14.92 -7.68 -11.16
CA PHE A 215 15.04 -6.24 -11.40
C PHE A 215 16.36 -5.67 -10.88
N GLY A 216 16.76 -5.98 -9.66
CA GLY A 216 18.01 -5.53 -9.05
C GLY A 216 19.26 -5.93 -9.86
N PRO A 217 19.37 -7.19 -10.31
CA PRO A 217 20.44 -7.61 -11.21
C PRO A 217 20.37 -7.04 -12.64
N GLY A 218 19.42 -6.15 -12.95
CA GLY A 218 19.30 -5.50 -14.25
C GLY A 218 18.68 -6.36 -15.35
N LYS A 219 17.95 -7.42 -15.01
CA LYS A 219 17.32 -8.34 -15.97
C LYS A 219 15.86 -8.01 -16.30
N ALA A 220 15.31 -6.91 -15.79
CA ALA A 220 13.99 -6.43 -16.16
C ALA A 220 13.97 -4.93 -16.41
N ALA A 221 13.10 -4.50 -17.33
CA ALA A 221 12.90 -3.08 -17.61
C ALA A 221 12.14 -2.38 -16.49
N PHE A 222 11.19 -3.06 -15.85
CA PHE A 222 10.32 -2.46 -14.84
C PHE A 222 10.10 -3.37 -13.63
N THR A 223 9.78 -2.72 -12.51
CA THR A 223 9.11 -3.32 -11.34
C THR A 223 8.19 -2.30 -10.69
N ILE A 224 7.16 -2.75 -9.98
CA ILE A 224 6.29 -1.87 -9.19
C ILE A 224 6.49 -2.22 -7.72
N MET A 225 6.85 -1.24 -6.92
CA MET A 225 7.08 -1.41 -5.49
C MET A 225 6.89 -0.08 -4.76
N LEU A 226 6.88 -0.14 -3.43
CA LEU A 226 6.86 1.05 -2.58
C LEU A 226 8.09 1.93 -2.81
N SER A 227 7.94 3.25 -2.68
CA SER A 227 9.05 4.20 -2.88
C SER A 227 10.24 3.96 -1.93
N SER A 228 10.00 3.37 -0.76
CA SER A 228 11.08 3.00 0.17
C SER A 228 12.03 1.92 -0.37
N ALA A 229 11.64 1.14 -1.38
CA ALA A 229 12.53 0.16 -1.99
C ALA A 229 13.79 0.80 -2.59
N ALA A 230 13.74 2.08 -2.98
CA ALA A 230 14.90 2.82 -3.46
C ALA A 230 16.05 2.83 -2.45
N THR A 231 15.74 3.16 -1.19
CA THR A 231 16.75 3.25 -0.12
C THR A 231 17.01 1.92 0.56
N SER A 232 15.96 1.15 0.85
CA SER A 232 16.10 -0.10 1.61
C SER A 232 16.55 -1.31 0.79
N VAL A 233 16.49 -1.24 -0.54
CA VAL A 233 16.88 -2.36 -1.40
C VAL A 233 17.87 -1.91 -2.47
N PHE A 234 17.54 -0.91 -3.30
CA PHE A 234 18.36 -0.59 -4.46
C PHE A 234 19.69 0.03 -4.06
N ASP A 235 19.69 1.04 -3.19
CA ASP A 235 20.91 1.73 -2.76
C ASP A 235 21.84 0.80 -1.97
N GLU A 236 21.28 -0.13 -1.17
CA GLU A 236 22.06 -1.03 -0.34
C GLU A 236 22.53 -2.29 -1.08
N SER A 237 21.63 -2.94 -1.81
CA SER A 237 21.88 -4.27 -2.41
C SER A 237 22.27 -4.21 -3.88
N PHE A 238 21.90 -3.15 -4.60
CA PHE A 238 22.13 -3.00 -6.04
C PHE A 238 22.65 -1.60 -6.41
N PRO A 239 23.78 -1.15 -5.84
CA PRO A 239 24.29 0.21 -6.01
C PRO A 239 24.62 0.57 -7.45
N ASP A 240 24.86 -0.42 -8.32
CA ASP A 240 25.15 -0.23 -9.74
C ASP A 240 23.90 -0.17 -10.62
N LEU A 241 22.70 -0.39 -10.05
CA LEU A 241 21.44 -0.32 -10.79
C LEU A 241 21.10 1.13 -11.16
N ASN A 242 21.14 1.44 -12.44
CA ASN A 242 20.77 2.76 -12.97
C ASN A 242 19.24 2.84 -13.15
N TRP A 243 18.53 3.22 -12.10
CA TRP A 243 17.06 3.24 -12.08
C TRP A 243 16.48 4.66 -12.13
N GLY A 244 15.22 4.72 -12.50
CA GLY A 244 14.34 5.89 -12.35
C GLY A 244 12.94 5.42 -11.98
N PHE A 245 12.00 6.34 -11.80
CA PHE A 245 10.63 6.00 -11.50
C PHE A 245 9.63 6.93 -12.19
N VAL A 246 8.38 6.47 -12.29
CA VAL A 246 7.19 7.28 -12.57
C VAL A 246 6.16 7.01 -11.48
N THR A 247 5.40 8.04 -11.09
CA THR A 247 4.47 7.95 -9.96
C THR A 247 3.35 6.96 -10.21
N GLY A 248 2.79 6.98 -11.41
CA GLY A 248 1.72 6.07 -11.83
C GLY A 248 1.48 6.19 -13.32
N LEU A 249 0.93 5.13 -13.87
CA LEU A 249 0.49 5.12 -15.27
C LEU A 249 -0.90 5.73 -15.39
N GLU A 250 -1.23 6.16 -16.59
CA GLU A 250 -2.55 6.68 -16.96
C GLU A 250 -3.21 5.77 -18.00
N ASP A 251 -4.49 5.45 -17.76
CA ASP A 251 -5.45 5.02 -18.76
C ASP A 251 -6.54 6.09 -18.85
N LYS A 252 -7.58 6.05 -18.03
CA LYS A 252 -8.58 7.12 -17.93
C LYS A 252 -8.16 8.21 -16.95
N LYS A 253 -7.35 7.85 -15.97
CA LYS A 253 -6.73 8.75 -15.00
C LYS A 253 -5.43 8.17 -14.47
N ALA A 254 -4.55 9.01 -13.99
CA ALA A 254 -3.39 8.57 -13.23
C ALA A 254 -3.81 8.14 -11.82
N ALA A 255 -3.32 7.00 -11.37
CA ALA A 255 -3.53 6.53 -9.99
C ALA A 255 -2.43 5.56 -9.57
N THR A 256 -2.10 5.57 -8.29
CA THR A 256 -1.26 4.56 -7.65
C THR A 256 -1.69 4.36 -6.20
N PHE A 257 -1.23 3.28 -5.60
CA PHE A 257 -1.44 3.02 -4.18
C PHE A 257 -0.61 3.98 -3.33
N GLY A 258 -1.23 4.53 -2.28
CA GLY A 258 -0.55 5.33 -1.27
C GLY A 258 -1.12 5.00 0.10
N ALA A 259 -0.38 4.24 0.89
CA ALA A 259 -0.80 3.90 2.24
C ALA A 259 -0.82 5.13 3.16
N VAL A 260 -1.81 5.18 4.02
CA VAL A 260 -1.82 6.02 5.21
C VAL A 260 -2.18 5.14 6.38
N ASP A 261 -1.22 5.00 7.30
CA ASP A 261 -1.41 4.24 8.52
C ASP A 261 -1.73 5.19 9.68
N HIS A 262 -2.39 4.68 10.70
CA HIS A 262 -2.98 5.50 11.73
C HIS A 262 -2.56 5.05 13.14
N LEU A 263 -2.63 5.98 14.08
CA LEU A 263 -2.72 5.67 15.51
C LEU A 263 -4.19 5.65 15.91
N SER A 264 -4.63 4.56 16.48
CA SER A 264 -6.02 4.34 16.90
C SER A 264 -6.12 4.23 18.41
N LEU A 265 -7.18 4.83 18.96
CA LEU A 265 -7.56 4.64 20.36
C LEU A 265 -8.30 3.32 20.48
N MET A 266 -7.85 2.44 21.37
CA MET A 266 -8.52 1.16 21.55
C MET A 266 -9.67 1.27 22.56
N SER A 267 -10.78 0.57 22.29
CA SER A 267 -11.97 0.61 23.15
C SER A 267 -11.71 0.08 24.56
N SER A 268 -10.72 -0.81 24.72
CA SER A 268 -10.25 -1.37 25.99
C SER A 268 -9.37 -0.41 26.82
N ALA A 269 -8.98 0.74 26.28
CA ALA A 269 -8.14 1.70 26.99
C ALA A 269 -8.77 2.13 28.32
N LYS A 270 -8.03 1.98 29.40
CA LYS A 270 -8.51 2.30 30.77
C LYS A 270 -8.67 3.81 30.98
N ASN A 271 -7.82 4.60 30.38
CA ASN A 271 -7.86 6.05 30.42
C ASN A 271 -7.83 6.62 28.98
N LYS A 272 -9.01 6.62 28.36
CA LYS A 272 -9.17 7.03 26.96
C LYS A 272 -8.73 8.49 26.71
N GLU A 273 -8.95 9.39 27.68
CA GLU A 273 -8.52 10.78 27.55
C GLU A 273 -6.99 10.91 27.53
N LEU A 274 -6.30 10.17 28.39
CA LEU A 274 -4.83 10.19 28.43
C LEU A 274 -4.26 9.50 27.20
N ALA A 275 -4.85 8.38 26.76
CA ALA A 275 -4.45 7.67 25.55
C ALA A 275 -4.64 8.55 24.29
N TYR A 276 -5.73 9.31 24.19
CA TYR A 276 -5.90 10.24 23.08
C TYR A 276 -4.91 11.43 23.14
N LYS A 277 -4.59 11.93 24.32
CA LYS A 277 -3.52 12.93 24.51
C LYS A 277 -2.15 12.41 24.07
N LEU A 278 -1.88 11.11 24.26
CA LEU A 278 -0.66 10.48 23.72
C LEU A 278 -0.67 10.51 22.20
N ILE A 279 -1.78 10.17 21.54
CA ILE A 279 -1.92 10.29 20.08
C ILE A 279 -1.64 11.73 19.64
N GLN A 280 -2.25 12.72 20.26
CA GLN A 280 -2.02 14.13 19.93
C GLN A 280 -0.55 14.55 20.12
N HIS A 281 0.09 14.09 21.20
CA HIS A 281 1.50 14.38 21.45
C HIS A 281 2.41 13.76 20.40
N MET A 282 2.21 12.47 20.07
CA MET A 282 2.96 11.76 19.04
C MET A 282 2.82 12.41 17.66
N LEU A 283 1.63 12.95 17.34
CA LEU A 283 1.33 13.60 16.05
C LEU A 283 1.62 15.11 16.02
N SER A 284 2.18 15.66 17.08
CA SER A 284 2.59 17.06 17.06
C SER A 284 3.73 17.31 16.05
N VAL A 285 3.83 18.52 15.50
CA VAL A 285 4.91 18.90 14.57
C VAL A 285 6.29 18.60 15.15
N GLU A 286 6.49 18.87 16.45
CA GLU A 286 7.75 18.61 17.14
C GLU A 286 8.07 17.09 17.16
N SER A 287 7.13 16.27 17.60
CA SER A 287 7.30 14.84 17.71
C SER A 287 7.51 14.18 16.35
N MET A 288 6.70 14.54 15.36
CA MET A 288 6.83 13.98 14.00
C MET A 288 8.11 14.43 13.31
N THR A 289 8.55 15.67 13.53
CA THR A 289 9.85 16.14 13.02
C THR A 289 10.99 15.29 13.61
N GLU A 290 10.94 15.00 14.91
CA GLU A 290 11.96 14.18 15.56
C GLU A 290 11.89 12.72 15.10
N PHE A 291 10.70 12.16 14.96
CA PHE A 291 10.49 10.80 14.47
C PHE A 291 11.01 10.61 13.04
N HIS A 292 10.67 11.53 12.12
CA HIS A 292 11.07 11.44 10.73
C HIS A 292 12.56 11.74 10.47
N LYS A 293 13.30 12.27 11.45
CA LYS A 293 14.77 12.29 11.38
C LYS A 293 15.36 10.87 11.45
N ALA A 294 14.77 10.01 12.24
CA ALA A 294 15.21 8.62 12.39
C ALA A 294 14.62 7.70 11.33
N ILE A 295 13.38 7.95 10.92
CA ILE A 295 12.64 7.15 9.93
C ILE A 295 12.11 8.10 8.84
N PRO A 296 12.93 8.44 7.84
CA PRO A 296 12.57 9.41 6.81
C PRO A 296 11.28 9.04 6.08
N ARG A 297 10.28 9.94 6.15
CA ARG A 297 8.96 9.79 5.52
C ARG A 297 8.40 11.14 5.09
N ALA A 298 7.28 11.08 4.35
CA ALA A 298 6.51 12.27 4.01
C ALA A 298 5.84 12.89 5.24
N PRO A 299 5.72 14.22 5.31
CA PRO A 299 5.01 14.90 6.38
C PRO A 299 3.55 14.46 6.47
N ILE A 300 3.05 14.28 7.68
CA ILE A 300 1.64 13.98 7.96
C ILE A 300 0.94 15.14 8.66
N THR A 301 1.69 16.02 9.29
CA THR A 301 1.20 17.20 10.00
C THR A 301 1.63 18.47 9.29
N LYS A 302 0.71 19.44 9.15
CA LYS A 302 1.04 20.72 8.53
C LYS A 302 2.09 21.47 9.34
N GLY A 303 3.11 21.96 8.65
CA GLY A 303 4.25 22.64 9.27
C GLY A 303 5.44 21.73 9.57
N GLU A 304 5.29 20.44 9.41
CA GLU A 304 6.39 19.49 9.48
C GLU A 304 7.28 19.63 8.24
N PRO A 305 8.63 19.71 8.39
CA PRO A 305 9.54 19.72 7.26
C PRO A 305 9.58 18.35 6.57
N TYR A 306 9.74 18.34 5.24
CA TYR A 306 9.99 17.11 4.52
C TYR A 306 11.35 16.52 4.92
N GLN A 307 11.38 15.27 5.31
CA GLN A 307 12.58 14.52 5.71
C GLN A 307 12.68 13.16 5.01
N GLY A 308 11.86 12.94 3.99
CA GLY A 308 11.94 11.76 3.14
C GLY A 308 13.12 11.82 2.17
N ASP A 309 13.22 10.81 1.32
CA ASP A 309 14.20 10.79 0.23
C ASP A 309 13.94 11.93 -0.76
N GLU A 310 14.92 12.80 -0.96
CA GLU A 310 14.81 13.98 -1.84
C GLU A 310 14.45 13.62 -3.29
N ARG A 311 14.75 12.39 -3.75
CA ARG A 311 14.38 11.90 -5.08
C ARG A 311 12.85 11.84 -5.27
N PHE A 312 12.09 11.64 -4.18
CA PHE A 312 10.63 11.54 -4.19
C PHE A 312 9.91 12.80 -3.72
N LYS A 313 10.63 13.84 -3.31
CA LYS A 313 10.05 15.06 -2.73
C LYS A 313 9.03 15.72 -3.65
N GLU A 314 9.41 15.98 -4.89
CA GLU A 314 8.52 16.63 -5.87
C GLU A 314 7.24 15.81 -6.08
N MET A 315 7.37 14.47 -6.17
CA MET A 315 6.26 13.56 -6.29
C MET A 315 5.32 13.66 -5.08
N VAL A 316 5.86 13.58 -3.86
CA VAL A 316 5.06 13.65 -2.63
C VAL A 316 4.35 14.98 -2.49
N GLU A 317 4.98 16.09 -2.88
CA GLU A 317 4.41 17.44 -2.78
C GLU A 317 3.34 17.72 -3.85
N ASN A 318 3.54 17.25 -5.08
CA ASN A 318 2.74 17.65 -6.24
C ASN A 318 1.71 16.60 -6.70
N ASP A 319 1.99 15.31 -6.50
CA ASP A 319 1.17 14.23 -7.06
C ASP A 319 0.13 13.65 -6.08
N LYS A 320 -0.24 14.41 -5.04
CA LYS A 320 -1.17 13.96 -3.97
C LYS A 320 -2.49 13.38 -4.50
N ASN A 321 -2.98 13.86 -5.63
CA ASN A 321 -4.23 13.39 -6.24
C ASN A 321 -4.08 12.04 -6.96
N VAL A 322 -2.85 11.59 -7.18
CA VAL A 322 -2.54 10.29 -7.81
C VAL A 322 -2.58 9.17 -6.78
N TYR A 323 -2.32 9.48 -5.50
CA TYR A 323 -2.32 8.49 -4.42
C TYR A 323 -3.72 8.14 -3.98
N ARG A 324 -3.99 6.84 -3.91
CA ARG A 324 -5.24 6.31 -3.41
C ARG A 324 -4.97 5.31 -2.29
N PRO A 325 -5.50 5.56 -1.09
CA PRO A 325 -5.51 4.54 -0.03
C PRO A 325 -6.48 3.41 -0.38
N LEU A 326 -6.27 2.26 0.22
CA LEU A 326 -7.23 1.17 0.15
C LEU A 326 -8.53 1.60 0.83
N VAL A 327 -9.65 1.25 0.22
CA VAL A 327 -10.97 1.49 0.82
C VAL A 327 -11.21 0.47 1.92
N VAL A 328 -11.47 0.96 3.13
CA VAL A 328 -11.84 0.11 4.28
C VAL A 328 -13.33 -0.15 4.23
N GLY A 329 -13.72 -1.39 4.03
CA GLY A 329 -15.12 -1.83 3.94
C GLY A 329 -15.39 -3.07 4.77
N PRO A 330 -16.68 -3.39 5.07
CA PRO A 330 -17.05 -4.59 5.80
C PRO A 330 -16.46 -5.84 5.15
N HIS A 331 -16.04 -6.82 5.96
CA HIS A 331 -15.41 -8.06 5.50
C HIS A 331 -14.22 -7.86 4.55
N GLY A 332 -13.52 -6.71 4.67
CA GLY A 332 -12.48 -6.32 3.70
C GLY A 332 -11.37 -7.36 3.57
N VAL A 333 -10.93 -7.95 4.68
CA VAL A 333 -9.85 -8.96 4.68
C VAL A 333 -10.24 -10.18 3.83
N GLU A 334 -11.42 -10.75 4.08
CA GLU A 334 -11.93 -11.93 3.38
C GLU A 334 -12.17 -11.64 1.89
N ILE A 335 -12.69 -10.45 1.58
CA ILE A 335 -12.94 -9.99 0.21
C ILE A 335 -11.61 -9.86 -0.55
N TYR A 336 -10.61 -9.21 0.06
CA TYR A 336 -9.31 -8.99 -0.57
C TYR A 336 -8.56 -10.31 -0.78
N GLU A 337 -8.59 -11.20 0.21
CA GLU A 337 -7.97 -12.52 0.11
C GLU A 337 -8.60 -13.36 -1.00
N TYR A 338 -9.93 -13.36 -1.09
CA TYR A 338 -10.62 -14.13 -2.12
C TYR A 338 -10.38 -13.56 -3.52
N LEU A 339 -10.42 -12.23 -3.67
CA LEU A 339 -10.09 -11.55 -4.93
C LEU A 339 -8.65 -11.86 -5.38
N TRP A 340 -7.70 -11.84 -4.45
CA TRP A 340 -6.31 -12.20 -4.75
C TRP A 340 -6.17 -13.63 -5.28
N LYS A 341 -6.82 -14.60 -4.65
CA LYS A 341 -6.85 -16.01 -5.11
C LYS A 341 -7.45 -16.15 -6.50
N GLU A 342 -8.55 -15.46 -6.76
CA GLU A 342 -9.20 -15.48 -8.08
C GLU A 342 -8.32 -14.85 -9.18
N LEU A 343 -7.62 -13.77 -8.87
CA LEU A 343 -6.64 -13.18 -9.81
C LEU A 343 -5.45 -14.12 -10.05
N GLN A 344 -4.98 -14.86 -9.06
CA GLN A 344 -3.97 -15.90 -9.28
C GLN A 344 -4.46 -17.00 -10.24
N THR A 345 -5.70 -17.47 -10.08
CA THR A 345 -6.27 -18.47 -11.03
C THR A 345 -6.46 -17.92 -12.43
N MET A 346 -6.70 -16.63 -12.57
CA MET A 346 -6.71 -15.95 -13.86
C MET A 346 -5.31 -15.90 -14.49
N ILE A 347 -4.29 -15.59 -13.69
CA ILE A 347 -2.89 -15.48 -14.14
C ILE A 347 -2.37 -16.85 -14.56
N SER A 348 -2.66 -17.91 -13.77
CA SER A 348 -2.31 -19.30 -14.14
C SER A 348 -2.98 -19.79 -15.44
N GLY A 349 -4.06 -19.14 -15.86
CA GLY A 349 -4.80 -19.49 -17.08
C GLY A 349 -6.01 -20.40 -16.82
N ASP A 350 -6.29 -20.76 -15.57
CA ASP A 350 -7.41 -21.64 -15.21
C ASP A 350 -8.77 -20.94 -15.33
N LYS A 351 -8.78 -19.61 -15.25
CA LYS A 351 -9.98 -18.78 -15.44
C LYS A 351 -9.74 -17.66 -16.44
N THR A 352 -10.81 -17.25 -17.10
CA THR A 352 -10.81 -15.98 -17.83
C THR A 352 -10.88 -14.80 -16.87
N PRO A 353 -10.43 -13.57 -17.24
CA PRO A 353 -10.56 -12.38 -16.41
C PRO A 353 -12.00 -12.15 -15.92
N LYS A 354 -12.98 -12.34 -16.79
CA LYS A 354 -14.38 -12.18 -16.41
C LYS A 354 -14.84 -13.23 -15.37
N GLN A 355 -14.49 -14.50 -15.56
CA GLN A 355 -14.84 -15.56 -14.60
C GLN A 355 -14.24 -15.30 -13.22
N ALA A 356 -12.95 -14.96 -13.15
CA ALA A 356 -12.28 -14.68 -11.88
C ALA A 356 -12.93 -13.49 -11.14
N LEU A 357 -13.22 -12.40 -11.84
CA LEU A 357 -13.86 -11.24 -11.23
C LEU A 357 -15.31 -11.50 -10.83
N ASP A 358 -16.10 -12.22 -11.64
CA ASP A 358 -17.49 -12.55 -11.31
C ASP A 358 -17.58 -13.51 -10.11
N ASP A 359 -16.70 -14.51 -10.02
CA ASP A 359 -16.65 -15.42 -8.89
C ASP A 359 -16.24 -14.68 -7.59
N ALA A 360 -15.23 -13.80 -7.69
CA ALA A 360 -14.83 -12.97 -6.56
C ALA A 360 -15.97 -12.01 -6.14
N ALA A 361 -16.64 -11.38 -7.09
CA ALA A 361 -17.73 -10.46 -6.78
C ALA A 361 -18.95 -11.18 -6.19
N LYS A 362 -19.27 -12.37 -6.69
CA LYS A 362 -20.35 -13.17 -6.12
C LYS A 362 -20.06 -13.53 -4.65
N TYR A 363 -18.87 -14.07 -4.38
CA TYR A 363 -18.45 -14.39 -3.00
C TYR A 363 -18.53 -13.17 -2.09
N SER A 364 -17.97 -12.06 -2.55
CA SER A 364 -17.93 -10.80 -1.78
C SER A 364 -19.32 -10.26 -1.48
N ASN A 365 -20.23 -10.26 -2.46
CA ASN A 365 -21.59 -9.78 -2.28
C ASN A 365 -22.44 -10.73 -1.40
N ASP A 366 -22.22 -12.05 -1.48
CA ASP A 366 -22.85 -13.02 -0.60
C ASP A 366 -22.40 -12.80 0.88
N LEU A 367 -21.15 -12.38 1.08
CA LEU A 367 -20.61 -12.06 2.41
C LEU A 367 -21.16 -10.71 2.93
N LEU A 368 -21.20 -9.68 2.10
CA LEU A 368 -21.74 -8.36 2.46
C LEU A 368 -23.25 -8.36 2.73
N ALA A 369 -23.98 -9.39 2.32
CA ALA A 369 -25.41 -9.54 2.55
C ALA A 369 -25.75 -10.20 3.90
N GLN A 370 -24.78 -10.68 4.66
CA GLN A 370 -24.96 -11.30 5.99
C GLN A 370 -25.10 -10.25 7.09
#